data_b673c30bf36da5138245447e50c37ec2
#
_entry.id   b673c30bf36da5138245447e50c37ec2
#
_cell.length_a   1.000
_cell.length_b   1.000
_cell.length_c   1.000
_cell.angle_alpha   90.00
_cell.angle_beta   90.00
_cell.angle_gamma   90.00
#
_symmetry.space_group_name_H-M   'P 1'
#
loop_
_entity.id
_entity.type
_entity.pdbx_description
1 polymer ?
#
loop_
_entity_poly.entity_id
_entity_poly.type
_entity_poly.pdbx_seq_one_letter_code
_entity_poly.pdbx_strand_id
1 'polypeptide(L)' 'MENKDNKYLLIDEKGMVIEQNEAFNDNIIGDICDIIVKGKKVSKENEMVVSIQFEKSNLVIVNDSNKKISVCSLNKKN' A
#
# COMPACT_ATOMS: atom_id res chain seq x y z
N MET A 1 10.56 3.96 -20.32
CA MET A 1 11.51 3.08 -19.66
C MET A 1 10.93 2.54 -18.38
N GLU A 2 11.03 1.24 -18.21
CA GLU A 2 10.49 0.61 -17.03
C GLU A 2 11.30 0.92 -15.80
N ASN A 3 10.64 1.11 -14.70
CA ASN A 3 11.29 1.36 -13.43
C ASN A 3 11.31 0.07 -12.64
N LYS A 4 12.43 -0.63 -12.72
CA LYS A 4 12.56 -1.95 -12.11
C LYS A 4 12.50 -1.96 -10.60
N ASP A 5 12.72 -0.79 -9.99
CA ASP A 5 12.76 -0.71 -8.53
C ASP A 5 11.42 -0.43 -7.91
N ASN A 6 10.42 -0.14 -8.73
CA ASN A 6 9.08 0.10 -8.20
C ASN A 6 8.39 -1.23 -7.91
N LYS A 7 7.71 -1.27 -6.80
CA LYS A 7 6.97 -2.44 -6.37
C LYS A 7 5.51 -2.10 -6.21
N TYR A 8 4.64 -3.03 -6.54
CA TYR A 8 3.23 -2.85 -6.24
C TYR A 8 2.63 -4.13 -5.69
N LEU A 9 1.55 -3.95 -4.96
CA LEU A 9 0.86 -5.03 -4.30
C LEU A 9 -0.63 -4.66 -4.26
N LEU A 10 -1.47 -5.64 -4.57
CA LEU A 10 -2.91 -5.49 -4.42
C LEU A 10 -3.38 -6.59 -3.48
N ILE A 11 -4.02 -6.19 -2.39
CA ILE A 11 -4.53 -7.14 -1.41
C ILE A 11 -5.99 -6.81 -1.10
N ASP A 12 -6.70 -7.77 -0.51
CA ASP A 12 -8.02 -7.51 0.03
C ASP A 12 -7.88 -7.04 1.48
N GLU A 13 -8.99 -6.75 2.12
CA GLU A 13 -8.98 -6.22 3.48
C GLU A 13 -8.54 -7.24 4.52
N LYS A 14 -8.49 -8.50 4.15
CA LYS A 14 -8.03 -9.56 5.04
C LYS A 14 -6.53 -9.83 4.89
N GLY A 15 -5.88 -9.14 3.95
CA GLY A 15 -4.47 -9.30 3.72
C GLY A 15 -4.11 -10.37 2.70
N MET A 16 -5.10 -10.92 2.00
CA MET A 16 -4.84 -11.89 0.94
C MET A 16 -4.32 -11.19 -0.30
N VAL A 17 -3.20 -11.67 -0.82
CA VAL A 17 -2.58 -11.07 -2.00
C VAL A 17 -3.41 -11.44 -3.24
N ILE A 18 -3.81 -10.42 -3.98
CA ILE A 18 -4.52 -10.58 -5.24
C ILE A 18 -3.55 -10.52 -6.40
N GLU A 19 -2.64 -9.55 -6.35
CA GLU A 19 -1.67 -9.33 -7.42
C GLU A 19 -0.44 -8.64 -6.85
N GLN A 20 0.72 -8.95 -7.38
CA GLN A 20 1.97 -8.28 -7.00
C GLN A 20 3.01 -8.48 -8.07
N ASN A 21 3.89 -7.50 -8.24
CA ASN A 21 5.00 -7.65 -9.19
C ASN A 21 6.25 -8.22 -8.51
N GLU A 22 6.39 -8.00 -7.21
CA GLU A 22 7.46 -8.60 -6.41
C GLU A 22 6.87 -8.96 -5.05
N ALA A 23 7.41 -9.99 -4.44
CA ALA A 23 6.91 -10.42 -3.14
C ALA A 23 7.19 -9.38 -2.06
N PHE A 24 6.18 -9.05 -1.30
CA PHE A 24 6.31 -8.24 -0.10
C PHE A 24 6.40 -9.17 1.11
N ASN A 25 7.13 -8.73 2.10
CA ASN A 25 7.24 -9.46 3.34
C ASN A 25 5.88 -9.51 4.04
N ASP A 26 5.52 -10.67 4.61
CA ASP A 26 4.23 -10.82 5.28
C ASP A 26 4.05 -9.84 6.43
N ASN A 27 5.13 -9.49 7.12
CA ASN A 27 5.06 -8.51 8.19
C ASN A 27 4.66 -7.13 7.67
N ILE A 28 5.13 -6.79 6.47
CA ILE A 28 4.77 -5.52 5.85
C ILE A 28 3.30 -5.50 5.49
N ILE A 29 2.78 -6.61 4.99
CA ILE A 29 1.37 -6.72 4.65
C ILE A 29 0.51 -6.53 5.90
N GLY A 30 0.89 -7.15 7.00
CA GLY A 30 0.20 -6.96 8.27
C GLY A 30 0.21 -5.52 8.74
N ASP A 31 1.35 -4.86 8.60
CA ASP A 31 1.48 -3.46 8.98
C ASP A 31 0.61 -2.54 8.12
N ILE A 32 0.52 -2.85 6.82
CA ILE A 32 -0.33 -2.08 5.92
C ILE A 32 -1.79 -2.21 6.32
N CYS A 33 -2.24 -3.41 6.64
CA CYS A 33 -3.61 -3.62 7.09
C CYS A 33 -3.88 -2.86 8.38
N ASP A 34 -2.93 -2.82 9.31
CA ASP A 34 -3.05 -2.07 10.55
C ASP A 34 -3.20 -0.57 10.28
N ILE A 35 -2.43 -0.04 9.36
CA ILE A 35 -2.50 1.38 8.99
C ILE A 35 -3.90 1.70 8.47
N ILE A 36 -4.45 0.85 7.63
CA ILE A 36 -5.80 1.04 7.08
C ILE A 36 -6.85 1.01 8.19
N VAL A 37 -6.76 0.02 9.08
CA VAL A 37 -7.71 -0.10 10.18
C VAL A 37 -7.67 1.13 11.08
N LYS A 38 -6.46 1.59 11.42
CA LYS A 38 -6.31 2.76 12.27
C LYS A 38 -6.76 4.03 11.57
N GLY A 39 -6.52 4.14 10.29
CA GLY A 39 -6.98 5.30 9.52
C GLY A 39 -8.49 5.39 9.48
N LYS A 40 -9.17 4.27 9.37
CA LYS A 40 -10.64 4.24 9.37
C LYS A 40 -11.24 4.63 10.69
N LYS A 41 -10.49 4.56 11.77
CA LYS A 41 -10.95 5.05 13.06
C LYS A 41 -10.91 6.57 13.15
N VAL A 42 -10.02 7.18 12.37
CA VAL A 42 -9.90 8.64 12.33
C VAL A 42 -10.96 9.23 11.42
N SER A 43 -11.18 8.60 10.28
CA SER A 43 -12.17 9.06 9.32
C SER A 43 -13.07 7.89 8.94
N LYS A 44 -14.36 8.15 8.81
CA LYS A 44 -15.33 7.11 8.47
C LYS A 44 -15.60 7.04 6.98
N GLU A 45 -14.73 7.63 6.19
CA GLU A 45 -14.91 7.59 4.74
C GLU A 45 -14.52 6.22 4.20
N ASN A 46 -15.12 5.87 3.05
CA ASN A 46 -14.90 4.56 2.45
C ASN A 46 -13.57 4.45 1.73
N GLU A 47 -13.02 5.57 1.31
CA GLU A 47 -11.75 5.58 0.58
C GLU A 47 -10.70 6.33 1.37
N MET A 48 -9.48 5.85 1.28
CA MET A 48 -8.41 6.44 2.05
C MET A 48 -7.10 6.31 1.27
N VAL A 49 -6.30 7.37 1.31
CA VAL A 49 -4.97 7.37 0.71
C VAL A 49 -3.98 7.72 1.79
N VAL A 50 -2.95 6.89 1.94
CA VAL A 50 -1.88 7.14 2.88
C VAL A 50 -0.59 7.24 2.07
N SER A 51 0.15 8.32 2.28
CA SER A 51 1.43 8.52 1.60
C SER A 51 2.51 8.71 2.64
N ILE A 52 3.55 7.90 2.56
CA ILE A 52 4.66 7.96 3.49
C ILE A 52 5.92 8.23 2.67
N GLN A 53 6.63 9.29 3.03
CA GLN A 53 7.84 9.66 2.30
C GLN A 53 9.07 9.24 3.09
N PHE A 54 9.91 8.46 2.43
CA PHE A 54 11.22 8.10 2.96
C PHE A 54 12.28 8.88 2.20
N GLU A 55 13.50 8.77 2.64
CA GLU A 55 14.59 9.49 1.99
C GLU A 55 14.73 9.12 0.51
N LYS A 56 14.65 7.82 0.22
CA LYS A 56 14.90 7.33 -1.14
C LYS A 56 13.69 6.72 -1.82
N SER A 57 12.54 6.75 -1.17
CA SER A 57 11.34 6.15 -1.75
C SER A 57 10.09 6.76 -1.14
N ASN A 58 8.97 6.52 -1.81
CA ASN A 58 7.65 6.86 -1.29
C ASN A 58 6.81 5.61 -1.26
N LEU A 59 6.03 5.45 -0.20
CA LEU A 59 5.05 4.37 -0.10
C LEU A 59 3.66 4.98 -0.16
N VAL A 60 2.86 4.53 -1.10
CA VAL A 60 1.50 5.02 -1.27
C VAL A 60 0.54 3.85 -1.10
N ILE A 61 -0.40 3.99 -0.20
CA ILE A 61 -1.39 2.97 0.12
C ILE A 61 -2.76 3.56 -0.17
N VAL A 62 -3.53 2.89 -1.02
CA VAL A 62 -4.87 3.34 -1.37
C VAL A 62 -5.87 2.24 -1.01
N ASN A 63 -6.84 2.58 -0.18
CA ASN A 63 -7.96 1.69 0.11
C ASN A 63 -9.17 2.22 -0.64
N ASP A 64 -9.63 1.49 -1.64
CA ASP A 64 -10.71 1.98 -2.50
C ASP A 64 -12.08 1.52 -1.99
N SER A 65 -13.13 1.99 -2.65
CA SER A 65 -14.49 1.69 -2.24
C SER A 65 -14.88 0.24 -2.49
N ASN A 66 -14.09 -0.51 -3.25
CA ASN A 66 -14.32 -1.93 -3.48
C ASN A 66 -13.62 -2.81 -2.44
N LYS A 67 -13.12 -2.20 -1.38
CA LYS A 67 -12.44 -2.89 -0.28
C LYS A 67 -11.15 -3.55 -0.71
N LYS A 68 -10.50 -3.01 -1.72
CA LYS A 68 -9.19 -3.46 -2.16
C LYS A 68 -8.14 -2.46 -1.69
N ILE A 69 -6.98 -2.96 -1.37
CA ILE A 69 -5.87 -2.13 -0.90
C ILE A 69 -4.75 -2.23 -1.90
N SER A 70 -4.40 -1.10 -2.51
CA SER A 70 -3.30 -1.01 -3.46
C SER A 70 -2.11 -0.36 -2.78
N VAL A 71 -0.95 -0.97 -2.94
CA VAL A 71 0.28 -0.47 -2.34
C VAL A 71 1.32 -0.29 -3.42
N CYS A 72 1.90 0.89 -3.50
CA CYS A 72 2.99 1.17 -4.43
C CYS A 72 4.19 1.70 -3.67
N SER A 73 5.33 1.11 -3.92
CA SER A 73 6.59 1.63 -3.42
C SER A 73 7.35 2.18 -4.60
N LEU A 74 7.60 3.48 -4.58
CA LEU A 74 8.18 4.19 -5.71
C LEU A 74 9.54 4.74 -5.31
N ASN A 75 10.56 4.39 -6.07
CA ASN A 75 11.89 4.91 -5.81
C ASN A 75 12.01 6.34 -6.32
N LYS A 76 12.62 7.19 -5.51
CA LYS A 76 12.89 8.56 -5.91
C LYS A 76 14.15 8.59 -6.76
N LYS A 77 14.11 9.38 -7.81
CA LYS A 77 15.30 9.62 -8.60
C LYS A 77 16.02 10.83 -8.05
N ASN A 78 17.31 10.74 -8.00
CA ASN A 78 18.14 11.86 -7.59
C ASN A 78 18.81 12.49 -8.77
#